data_a90a508aa81713f90f52151eac54eac7
#
_entry.id   a90a508aa81713f90f52151eac54eac7
#
_cell.length_a   1.000
_cell.length_b   1.000
_cell.length_c   1.000
_cell.angle_alpha   90.00
_cell.angle_beta   90.00
_cell.angle_gamma   90.00
#
_symmetry.space_group_name_H-M   'P 1'
#
loop_
_entity.id
_entity.type
_entity.pdbx_description
1 polymer ?
#
loop_
_entity_poly.entity_id
_entity_poly.type
_entity_poly.pdbx_seq_one_letter_code
_entity_poly.pdbx_strand_id
1 'polypeptide(L)'
;MTYCVAMRLNAGLVFLSDSRTNAGMDQISTFRKMTVYEQPGDRVLVLMSAGNLAITQAVKQLLSSETIDGADGEPVTIWNARSMFDVARIVGSAVRKVHARDAEALKK
;
A
#
# COMPACT_ATOMS: atom_id res chain seq x y z
N MET A 1 1.66 -5.72 -17.02
CA MET A 1 2.38 -4.44 -16.91
C MET A 1 1.53 -3.45 -16.12
N THR A 2 2.14 -2.67 -15.24
CA THR A 2 1.42 -1.72 -14.39
C THR A 2 1.86 -0.30 -14.71
N TYR A 3 0.90 0.60 -14.78
CA TYR A 3 1.16 2.01 -15.00
C TYR A 3 0.52 2.81 -13.86
N CYS A 4 1.36 3.43 -13.04
CA CYS A 4 0.91 4.25 -11.91
C CYS A 4 1.62 5.60 -11.98
N VAL A 5 0.85 6.67 -11.88
CA VAL A 5 1.36 8.03 -11.97
C VAL A 5 0.78 8.88 -10.85
N ALA A 6 1.63 9.67 -10.22
CA ALA A 6 1.22 10.69 -9.27
C ALA A 6 1.80 12.03 -9.72
N MET A 7 0.97 13.07 -9.73
CA MET A 7 1.38 14.39 -10.16
C MET A 7 1.02 15.42 -9.09
N ARG A 8 1.97 16.30 -8.81
CA ARG A 8 1.75 17.41 -7.88
C ARG A 8 1.49 18.68 -8.69
N LEU A 9 0.32 19.26 -8.46
CA LEU A 9 -0.09 20.51 -9.09
C LEU A 9 -0.32 21.57 -8.01
N ASN A 10 -0.42 22.84 -8.43
CA ASN A 10 -0.70 23.89 -7.46
C ASN A 10 -2.03 23.70 -6.75
N ALA A 11 -3.01 23.12 -7.44
CA ALA A 11 -4.35 22.88 -6.87
C ALA A 11 -4.42 21.61 -6.03
N GLY A 12 -3.41 20.73 -6.08
CA GLY A 12 -3.43 19.49 -5.32
C GLY A 12 -2.67 18.37 -6.00
N LEU A 13 -3.01 17.14 -5.63
CA LEU A 13 -2.37 15.93 -6.15
C LEU A 13 -3.33 15.19 -7.06
N VAL A 14 -2.81 14.62 -8.14
CA VAL A 14 -3.57 13.79 -9.07
C VAL A 14 -2.91 12.42 -9.13
N PHE A 15 -3.71 11.37 -9.00
CA PHE A 15 -3.25 9.99 -9.06
C PHE A 15 -3.97 9.25 -10.16
N LEU A 16 -3.23 8.46 -10.93
CA LEU A 16 -3.77 7.69 -12.04
C LEU A 16 -3.12 6.32 -12.07
N SER A 17 -3.93 5.28 -12.21
CA SER A 17 -3.41 3.93 -12.40
C SER A 17 -4.27 3.18 -13.40
N ASP A 18 -3.65 2.20 -14.09
CA ASP A 18 -4.43 1.25 -14.86
C ASP A 18 -5.03 0.21 -13.93
N SER A 19 -5.94 -0.61 -14.45
CA SER A 19 -6.64 -1.61 -13.63
C SER A 19 -6.60 -3.01 -14.24
N ARG A 20 -5.80 -3.22 -15.30
CA ARG A 20 -5.74 -4.52 -15.97
C ARG A 20 -4.61 -5.36 -15.42
N THR A 21 -4.90 -6.65 -15.22
CA THR A 21 -3.88 -7.65 -14.93
C THR A 21 -4.04 -8.79 -15.93
N ASN A 22 -2.91 -9.35 -16.38
CA ASN A 22 -2.90 -10.55 -17.22
C ASN A 22 -2.64 -11.75 -16.33
N ALA A 23 -3.60 -12.67 -16.33
CA ALA A 23 -3.52 -13.90 -15.54
C ALA A 23 -3.53 -15.11 -16.49
N GLY A 24 -2.49 -15.23 -17.34
CA GLY A 24 -2.41 -16.30 -18.33
C GLY A 24 -2.60 -15.78 -19.74
N MET A 25 -2.61 -16.72 -20.72
CA MET A 25 -2.51 -16.33 -22.11
C MET A 25 -3.74 -15.58 -22.65
N ASP A 26 -4.92 -15.90 -22.18
CA ASP A 26 -6.14 -15.28 -22.70
C ASP A 26 -7.02 -14.68 -21.61
N GLN A 27 -6.50 -14.58 -20.39
CA GLN A 27 -7.29 -14.06 -19.28
C GLN A 27 -6.84 -12.67 -18.91
N ILE A 28 -7.74 -11.72 -19.11
CA ILE A 28 -7.55 -10.35 -18.66
C ILE A 28 -8.55 -10.11 -17.54
N SER A 29 -8.06 -9.80 -16.36
CA SER A 29 -8.92 -9.45 -15.25
C SER A 29 -8.71 -8.01 -14.85
N THR A 30 -9.72 -7.44 -14.21
CA THR A 30 -9.65 -6.08 -13.70
C THR A 30 -9.31 -6.11 -12.22
N PHE A 31 -8.32 -5.32 -11.84
CA PHE A 31 -7.89 -5.22 -10.45
C PHE A 31 -7.56 -3.78 -10.12
N ARG A 32 -8.04 -3.32 -8.98
CA ARG A 32 -7.77 -1.96 -8.54
C ARG A 32 -6.35 -1.86 -7.99
N LYS A 33 -5.49 -1.15 -8.70
CA LYS A 33 -4.09 -0.92 -8.31
C LYS A 33 -3.92 0.31 -7.44
N MET A 34 -5.00 1.04 -7.20
CA MET A 34 -5.02 2.23 -6.37
C MET A 34 -5.98 1.99 -5.21
N THR A 35 -5.51 2.23 -4.00
CA THR A 35 -6.33 2.12 -2.80
C THR A 35 -6.31 3.46 -2.08
N VAL A 36 -7.47 3.92 -1.67
CA VAL A 36 -7.61 5.20 -0.97
C VAL A 36 -8.00 4.93 0.48
N TYR A 37 -7.22 5.47 1.39
CA TYR A 37 -7.53 5.45 2.82
C TYR A 37 -7.90 6.87 3.20
N GLU A 38 -9.16 7.09 3.56
CA GLU A 38 -9.65 8.42 3.86
C GLU A 38 -10.19 8.50 5.26
N GLN A 39 -9.75 9.53 5.98
CA GLN A 39 -10.35 9.94 7.25
C GLN A 39 -10.85 11.35 7.06
N PRO A 40 -12.17 11.53 6.90
CA PRO A 40 -12.73 12.85 6.55
C PRO A 40 -12.31 13.95 7.52
N GLY A 41 -11.90 15.08 6.96
CA GLY A 41 -11.46 16.22 7.75
C GLY A 41 -10.05 16.11 8.31
N ASP A 42 -9.39 14.96 8.15
CA ASP A 42 -8.05 14.74 8.70
C ASP A 42 -7.03 14.44 7.61
N ARG A 43 -7.22 13.37 6.85
CA ARG A 43 -6.22 12.94 5.88
C ARG A 43 -6.78 12.07 4.78
N VAL A 44 -6.05 12.04 3.67
CA VAL A 44 -6.28 11.10 2.58
C VAL A 44 -4.93 10.49 2.22
N LEU A 45 -4.86 9.18 2.17
CA LEU A 45 -3.67 8.44 1.75
C LEU A 45 -4.02 7.62 0.53
N VAL A 46 -3.16 7.68 -0.49
CA VAL A 46 -3.34 6.92 -1.71
C VAL A 46 -2.17 5.96 -1.85
N LEU A 47 -2.49 4.68 -1.97
CA LEU A 47 -1.50 3.63 -2.18
C LEU A 47 -1.67 3.08 -3.58
N MET A 48 -0.62 3.16 -4.38
CA MET A 48 -0.58 2.56 -5.71
C MET A 48 0.43 1.43 -5.71
N SER A 49 0.12 0.34 -6.40
CA SER A 49 0.93 -0.86 -6.33
C SER A 49 1.16 -1.46 -7.70
N ALA A 50 2.29 -2.14 -7.83
CA ALA A 50 2.70 -2.87 -9.02
C ALA A 50 3.33 -4.18 -8.58
N GLY A 51 3.29 -5.20 -9.45
CA GLY A 51 3.95 -6.46 -9.18
C GLY A 51 2.98 -7.55 -8.78
N ASN A 52 3.39 -8.39 -7.83
CA ASN A 52 2.63 -9.57 -7.44
C ASN A 52 1.33 -9.19 -6.75
N LEU A 53 0.22 -9.68 -7.30
CA LEU A 53 -1.11 -9.37 -6.80
C LEU A 53 -1.35 -9.91 -5.39
N ALA A 54 -0.92 -11.13 -5.13
CA ALA A 54 -1.14 -11.76 -3.83
C ALA A 54 -0.39 -11.03 -2.73
N ILE A 55 0.85 -10.62 -3.00
CA ILE A 55 1.65 -9.84 -2.06
C ILE A 55 1.00 -8.49 -1.81
N THR A 56 0.54 -7.83 -2.88
CA THR A 56 -0.13 -6.54 -2.76
C THR A 56 -1.37 -6.62 -1.88
N GLN A 57 -2.21 -7.63 -2.08
CA GLN A 57 -3.41 -7.81 -1.28
C GLN A 57 -3.09 -8.09 0.19
N ALA A 58 -2.06 -8.91 0.44
CA ALA A 58 -1.63 -9.20 1.80
C ALA A 58 -1.14 -7.94 2.51
N VAL A 59 -0.38 -7.09 1.82
CA VAL A 59 0.10 -5.83 2.38
C VAL A 59 -1.08 -4.90 2.69
N LYS A 60 -2.03 -4.78 1.78
CA LYS A 60 -3.20 -3.94 2.00
C LYS A 60 -4.00 -4.37 3.22
N GLN A 61 -4.18 -5.67 3.38
CA GLN A 61 -4.91 -6.22 4.51
C GLN A 61 -4.20 -5.95 5.83
N LEU A 62 -2.88 -6.12 5.83
CA LEU A 62 -2.08 -5.91 7.02
C LEU A 62 -1.97 -4.42 7.39
N LEU A 63 -1.96 -3.55 6.39
CA LEU A 63 -1.67 -2.13 6.57
C LEU A 63 -2.68 -1.43 7.48
N SER A 64 -3.95 -1.84 7.43
CA SER A 64 -4.99 -1.21 8.24
C SER A 64 -4.77 -1.41 9.74
N SER A 65 -4.04 -2.46 10.14
CA SER A 65 -3.77 -2.77 11.54
C SER A 65 -2.30 -2.67 11.92
N GLU A 66 -1.42 -2.35 10.97
CA GLU A 66 0.02 -2.29 11.22
C GLU A 66 0.38 -1.07 12.05
N THR A 67 1.30 -1.26 12.98
CA THR A 67 1.80 -0.19 13.83
C THR A 67 3.31 -0.18 13.87
N ILE A 68 3.88 0.99 14.14
CA ILE A 68 5.29 1.15 14.49
C ILE A 68 5.39 1.90 15.80
N ASP A 69 6.55 1.80 16.44
CA ASP A 69 6.77 2.53 17.67
C ASP A 69 7.07 4.00 17.38
N GLY A 70 6.29 4.89 18.00
CA GLY A 70 6.54 6.31 17.90
C GLY A 70 7.67 6.76 18.82
N ALA A 71 8.04 8.03 18.71
CA ALA A 71 9.13 8.59 19.49
C ALA A 71 8.85 8.55 21.01
N ASP A 72 7.59 8.55 21.38
CA ASP A 72 7.15 8.52 22.78
C ASP A 72 6.73 7.13 23.23
N GLY A 73 6.98 6.10 22.41
CA GLY A 73 6.57 4.74 22.73
C GLY A 73 5.13 4.40 22.39
N GLU A 74 4.35 5.37 21.94
CA GLU A 74 2.96 5.14 21.54
C GLU A 74 2.90 4.49 20.16
N PRO A 75 1.94 3.58 19.92
CA PRO A 75 1.81 2.96 18.61
C PRO A 75 1.35 3.97 17.56
N VAL A 76 2.00 3.92 16.39
CA VAL A 76 1.68 4.81 15.27
C VAL A 76 1.12 3.97 14.13
N THR A 77 -0.03 4.39 13.62
CA THR A 77 -0.72 3.75 12.49
C THR A 77 -0.79 4.73 11.32
N ILE A 78 -1.29 4.25 10.17
CA ILE A 78 -1.50 5.16 9.04
C ILE A 78 -2.55 6.23 9.37
N TRP A 79 -3.38 6.00 10.38
CA TRP A 79 -4.46 6.91 10.74
C TRP A 79 -4.04 8.02 11.69
N ASN A 80 -2.95 7.83 12.44
CA ASN A 80 -2.46 8.84 13.36
C ASN A 80 -1.04 9.30 13.11
N ALA A 81 -0.39 8.78 12.08
CA ALA A 81 0.97 9.19 11.71
C ALA A 81 1.00 10.70 11.40
N ARG A 82 2.05 11.37 11.87
CA ARG A 82 2.17 12.81 11.74
C ARG A 82 2.98 13.25 10.52
N SER A 83 3.60 12.31 9.81
CA SER A 83 4.43 12.63 8.65
C SER A 83 4.32 11.54 7.62
N MET A 84 4.62 11.89 6.37
CA MET A 84 4.71 10.90 5.29
C MET A 84 5.83 9.91 5.55
N PHE A 85 6.91 10.34 6.22
CA PHE A 85 8.00 9.45 6.59
C PHE A 85 7.49 8.31 7.49
N ASP A 86 6.66 8.62 8.47
CA ASP A 86 6.10 7.60 9.35
C ASP A 86 5.16 6.67 8.60
N VAL A 87 4.33 7.21 7.68
CA VAL A 87 3.46 6.39 6.84
C VAL A 87 4.31 5.43 5.99
N ALA A 88 5.39 5.92 5.40
CA ALA A 88 6.28 5.08 4.60
C ALA A 88 6.93 3.97 5.44
N ARG A 89 7.29 4.28 6.69
CA ARG A 89 7.84 3.27 7.61
C ARG A 89 6.81 2.17 7.91
N ILE A 90 5.55 2.54 8.09
CA ILE A 90 4.48 1.58 8.34
C ILE A 90 4.28 0.68 7.13
N VAL A 91 4.24 1.26 5.93
CA VAL A 91 4.12 0.48 4.69
C VAL A 91 5.30 -0.48 4.55
N GLY A 92 6.51 0.01 4.78
CA GLY A 92 7.71 -0.82 4.73
C GLY A 92 7.68 -1.97 5.73
N SER A 93 7.17 -1.72 6.93
CA SER A 93 7.01 -2.77 7.94
C SER A 93 6.03 -3.85 7.47
N ALA A 94 4.90 -3.45 6.88
CA ALA A 94 3.93 -4.39 6.36
C ALA A 94 4.51 -5.23 5.22
N VAL A 95 5.26 -4.60 4.32
CA VAL A 95 5.91 -5.31 3.21
C VAL A 95 6.90 -6.34 3.73
N ARG A 96 7.72 -5.97 4.71
CA ARG A 96 8.71 -6.87 5.28
C ARG A 96 8.05 -8.08 5.95
N LYS A 97 6.92 -7.86 6.64
CA LYS A 97 6.21 -8.97 7.28
C LYS A 97 5.64 -9.95 6.28
N VAL A 98 5.10 -9.45 5.17
CA VAL A 98 4.56 -10.31 4.11
C VAL A 98 5.68 -11.12 3.47
N HIS A 99 6.82 -10.49 3.16
CA HIS A 99 7.97 -11.20 2.60
C HIS A 99 8.51 -12.26 3.54
N ALA A 100 8.56 -11.97 4.83
CA ALA A 100 9.03 -12.95 5.82
C ALA A 100 8.12 -14.18 5.87
N ARG A 101 6.81 -13.98 5.79
CA ARG A 101 5.86 -15.09 5.76
C ARG A 101 6.03 -15.94 4.51
N ASP A 102 6.21 -15.30 3.36
CA ASP A 102 6.40 -16.01 2.09
C ASP A 102 7.71 -16.81 2.09
N ALA A 103 8.77 -16.19 2.59
CA ALA A 103 10.07 -16.88 2.67
C ALA A 103 9.99 -18.10 3.58
N GLU A 104 9.28 -17.99 4.70
CA GLU A 104 9.12 -19.10 5.63
C GLU A 104 8.28 -20.22 5.00
N ALA A 105 7.24 -19.87 4.27
CA ALA A 105 6.39 -20.84 3.59
C ALA A 105 7.17 -21.62 2.53
N LEU A 106 8.13 -20.97 1.86
CA LEU A 106 8.95 -21.61 0.83
C LEU A 106 10.01 -22.55 1.38
N LYS A 107 10.33 -22.43 2.68
CA LYS A 107 11.32 -23.30 3.32
C LYS A 107 10.78 -24.69 3.69
N LYS A 108 9.47 -24.87 3.61
CA LYS A 108 8.86 -26.18 3.88
C LYS A 108 8.89 -27.09 2.63
#